data_8403a1a3e22c366f22e30cad98388e0b
#
_entry.id   8403a1a3e22c366f22e30cad98388e0b
#
_cell.length_a   1.000
_cell.length_b   1.000
_cell.length_c   1.000
_cell.angle_alpha   90.00
_cell.angle_beta   90.00
_cell.angle_gamma   90.00
#
_symmetry.space_group_name_H-M   'P 1'
#
loop_
_entity.id
_entity.type
_entity.pdbx_description
1 polymer ?
#
loop_
_entity_poly.entity_id
_entity_poly.type
_entity_poly.pdbx_seq_one_letter_code
_entity_poly.pdbx_strand_id
1 'polypeptide(L)'
;MMGGQYQNMRGVASSSNGAIIYVSMNGVTNIGVVKSINSGATWNIVYPITTSFTSMACSSDGTIVYAAWLGDGIYKSIDSGTTWNKIVFLPNNTLPGGAANPESPAGGVFPGYTLDNAYQIACDSTGTKLIMTTNAAASIYRSTDGGSTWSFLYVIPGYSTNPNTPTTISSSANGTILYAALNNTSAKNIIVSNNTGSTWASINMFGITGPFGSISTNSYGDFLFAVDSLSILNIFYPTHSDNAVLIPTGGNTYVALANYNSGNNLIITQNYYQSITNGAVVLYSVTNKYPPGPTIPCFKDNTKILCFKNGEEVYVKVQDIRKGDLVKTLRNGYVPVNIVGTTKIYNSGDTFRGKNRLYVCSADKYPEITEDLIITGCHSILTDTITEKQQEDTIEMLGQIMITDDKYRLIACLDDRAIPYLEEGVFNIWHIALENDNYYMNYGIYANGLLVETCSQRILKELSGMILIE
;
A
#
# COMPACT_ATOMS: atom_id res chain seq x y z
N MET A 1 11.61 -26.74 7.09
CA MET A 1 10.30 -27.30 7.50
C MET A 1 10.24 -27.35 9.01
N MET A 2 9.20 -26.79 9.59
CA MET A 2 8.95 -26.94 11.02
C MET A 2 8.42 -28.36 11.23
N GLY A 3 9.26 -29.25 11.77
CA GLY A 3 8.91 -30.67 11.91
C GLY A 3 7.96 -30.93 13.06
N GLY A 4 6.81 -31.53 12.79
CA GLY A 4 6.17 -32.56 13.62
C GLY A 4 5.33 -32.17 14.82
N GLN A 5 5.21 -30.88 15.28
CA GLN A 5 4.45 -30.56 16.50
C GLN A 5 3.55 -29.32 16.44
N TYR A 6 3.42 -28.64 15.28
CA TYR A 6 2.76 -27.35 15.16
C TYR A 6 1.39 -27.49 14.50
N GLN A 7 0.32 -27.33 15.27
CA GLN A 7 -0.99 -27.79 14.83
C GLN A 7 -1.88 -26.73 14.14
N ASN A 8 -1.82 -25.48 14.49
CA ASN A 8 -2.68 -24.47 13.86
C ASN A 8 -1.97 -23.14 13.75
N MET A 9 -1.55 -22.78 12.54
CA MET A 9 -1.08 -21.43 12.24
C MET A 9 -2.27 -20.51 12.04
N ARG A 10 -2.22 -19.29 12.58
CA ARG A 10 -3.33 -18.32 12.55
C ARG A 10 -2.94 -17.01 11.90
N GLY A 11 -1.86 -16.40 12.31
CA GLY A 11 -1.38 -15.13 11.79
C GLY A 11 0.05 -15.23 11.30
N VAL A 12 0.39 -14.45 10.28
CA VAL A 12 1.75 -14.31 9.78
C VAL A 12 2.06 -12.84 9.49
N ALA A 13 3.26 -12.42 9.81
CA ALA A 13 3.80 -11.10 9.45
C ALA A 13 5.26 -11.24 9.02
N SER A 14 5.73 -10.33 8.18
CA SER A 14 7.07 -10.39 7.60
C SER A 14 7.68 -9.00 7.44
N SER A 15 8.99 -8.89 7.67
CA SER A 15 9.76 -7.72 7.25
C SER A 15 9.71 -7.53 5.73
N SER A 16 9.98 -6.31 5.26
CA SER A 16 9.90 -5.96 3.84
C SER A 16 10.83 -6.77 2.94
N ASN A 17 11.94 -7.27 3.47
CA ASN A 17 12.89 -8.12 2.75
C ASN A 17 12.64 -9.64 2.96
N GLY A 18 11.64 -10.01 3.75
CA GLY A 18 11.31 -11.41 4.05
C GLY A 18 12.31 -12.15 4.94
N ALA A 19 13.34 -11.47 5.45
CA ALA A 19 14.34 -12.12 6.31
C ALA A 19 13.76 -12.46 7.69
N ILE A 20 12.94 -11.55 8.25
CA ILE A 20 12.27 -11.74 9.53
C ILE A 20 10.82 -12.14 9.27
N ILE A 21 10.41 -13.25 9.84
CA ILE A 21 9.03 -13.76 9.72
C ILE A 21 8.52 -14.12 11.10
N TYR A 22 7.32 -13.70 11.42
CA TYR A 22 6.59 -14.08 12.64
C TYR A 22 5.37 -14.90 12.28
N VAL A 23 5.12 -15.96 13.04
CA VAL A 23 3.93 -16.80 12.89
C VAL A 23 3.33 -17.04 14.27
N SER A 24 2.04 -16.81 14.40
CA SER A 24 1.29 -17.23 15.59
C SER A 24 0.80 -18.65 15.40
N MET A 25 0.96 -19.43 16.44
CA MET A 25 0.65 -20.85 16.44
C MET A 25 -0.15 -21.24 17.67
N ASN A 26 -1.10 -22.15 17.47
CA ASN A 26 -1.82 -22.84 18.51
C ASN A 26 -1.51 -24.36 18.41
N GLY A 27 -0.98 -24.96 19.42
CA GLY A 27 -0.60 -26.38 19.41
C GLY A 27 -0.90 -27.09 20.72
N VAL A 28 -0.71 -28.40 20.72
CA VAL A 28 -0.92 -29.27 21.92
C VAL A 28 0.01 -28.85 23.06
N THR A 29 1.09 -28.15 22.79
CA THR A 29 2.13 -27.72 23.75
C THR A 29 2.25 -26.21 23.89
N ASN A 30 1.21 -25.43 23.60
CA ASN A 30 1.13 -24.00 23.90
C ASN A 30 2.31 -23.17 23.33
N ILE A 31 2.37 -22.98 22.01
CA ILE A 31 3.57 -22.41 21.39
C ILE A 31 3.54 -20.88 21.26
N GLY A 32 2.42 -20.23 21.02
CA GLY A 32 2.33 -18.77 20.95
C GLY A 32 2.92 -18.18 19.66
N VAL A 33 4.03 -17.42 19.75
CA VAL A 33 4.67 -16.79 18.59
C VAL A 33 6.04 -17.39 18.33
N VAL A 34 6.27 -17.79 17.09
CA VAL A 34 7.59 -18.21 16.58
C VAL A 34 8.13 -17.17 15.61
N LYS A 35 9.45 -17.03 15.57
CA LYS A 35 10.19 -16.09 14.73
C LYS A 35 11.27 -16.81 13.95
N SER A 36 11.39 -16.47 12.67
CA SER A 36 12.57 -16.74 11.85
C SER A 36 13.30 -15.43 11.57
N ILE A 37 14.62 -15.47 11.47
CA ILE A 37 15.48 -14.33 11.07
C ILE A 37 16.25 -14.62 9.78
N ASN A 38 15.96 -15.75 9.13
CA ASN A 38 16.65 -16.24 7.94
C ASN A 38 15.66 -16.81 6.91
N SER A 39 14.62 -16.05 6.63
CA SER A 39 13.60 -16.34 5.61
C SER A 39 12.97 -17.74 5.79
N GLY A 40 12.71 -18.13 7.02
CA GLY A 40 12.03 -19.38 7.34
C GLY A 40 12.94 -20.62 7.42
N ALA A 41 14.27 -20.46 7.28
CA ALA A 41 15.18 -21.61 7.36
C ALA A 41 15.27 -22.20 8.79
N THR A 42 15.27 -21.35 9.81
CA THR A 42 15.20 -21.76 11.22
C THR A 42 14.17 -20.91 11.98
N TRP A 43 13.64 -21.48 13.08
CA TRP A 43 12.58 -20.87 13.86
C TRP A 43 12.84 -20.99 15.35
N ASN A 44 12.57 -19.92 16.09
CA ASN A 44 12.65 -19.88 17.55
C ASN A 44 11.32 -19.40 18.14
N ILE A 45 10.95 -19.94 19.31
CA ILE A 45 9.81 -19.44 20.08
C ILE A 45 10.23 -18.13 20.72
N VAL A 46 9.49 -17.05 20.46
CA VAL A 46 9.76 -15.70 21.02
C VAL A 46 8.71 -15.26 22.02
N TYR A 47 7.53 -15.87 22.02
CA TYR A 47 6.51 -15.63 23.02
C TYR A 47 5.72 -16.91 23.31
N PRO A 48 6.08 -17.67 24.36
CA PRO A 48 5.35 -18.86 24.76
C PRO A 48 4.04 -18.46 25.45
N ILE A 49 2.91 -18.86 24.89
CA ILE A 49 1.57 -18.55 25.42
C ILE A 49 0.63 -19.74 25.21
N THR A 50 -0.34 -19.88 26.10
CA THR A 50 -1.30 -21.01 26.10
C THR A 50 -2.48 -20.82 25.14
N THR A 51 -2.61 -19.67 24.53
CA THR A 51 -3.72 -19.26 23.66
C THR A 51 -3.23 -18.76 22.31
N SER A 52 -4.10 -18.66 21.31
CA SER A 52 -3.69 -18.30 19.95
C SER A 52 -4.03 -16.87 19.58
N PHE A 53 -3.03 -16.14 19.10
CA PHE A 53 -3.28 -14.90 18.40
C PHE A 53 -3.99 -15.19 17.06
N THR A 54 -4.96 -14.35 16.73
CA THR A 54 -5.78 -14.49 15.52
C THR A 54 -5.13 -13.82 14.31
N SER A 55 -4.29 -12.80 14.55
CA SER A 55 -3.64 -12.01 13.50
C SER A 55 -2.32 -11.43 13.97
N MET A 56 -1.42 -11.15 13.03
CA MET A 56 -0.13 -10.51 13.27
C MET A 56 0.16 -9.45 12.25
N ALA A 57 0.88 -8.39 12.67
CA ALA A 57 1.42 -7.35 11.79
C ALA A 57 2.81 -6.93 12.29
N CYS A 58 3.69 -6.47 11.41
CA CYS A 58 4.98 -5.92 11.81
C CYS A 58 5.42 -4.76 10.92
N SER A 59 6.31 -3.91 11.47
CA SER A 59 7.02 -2.88 10.69
C SER A 59 7.90 -3.47 9.60
N SER A 60 8.29 -2.64 8.63
CA SER A 60 9.09 -3.07 7.47
C SER A 60 10.46 -3.67 7.84
N ASP A 61 11.04 -3.26 8.95
CA ASP A 61 12.28 -3.79 9.49
C ASP A 61 12.08 -5.01 10.42
N GLY A 62 10.82 -5.33 10.77
CA GLY A 62 10.46 -6.41 11.68
C GLY A 62 10.79 -6.12 13.15
N THR A 63 11.11 -4.88 13.55
CA THR A 63 11.41 -4.53 14.95
C THR A 63 10.16 -4.32 15.78
N ILE A 64 9.12 -3.71 15.21
CA ILE A 64 7.83 -3.52 15.87
C ILE A 64 6.88 -4.60 15.39
N VAL A 65 6.29 -5.34 16.33
CA VAL A 65 5.37 -6.45 16.03
C VAL A 65 4.10 -6.32 16.86
N TYR A 66 2.99 -6.58 16.21
CA TYR A 66 1.67 -6.61 16.84
C TYR A 66 1.03 -7.99 16.69
N ALA A 67 0.31 -8.40 17.69
CA ALA A 67 -0.47 -9.64 17.70
C ALA A 67 -1.85 -9.37 18.32
N ALA A 68 -2.91 -9.69 17.58
CA ALA A 68 -4.29 -9.56 18.05
C ALA A 68 -4.74 -10.90 18.64
N TRP A 69 -5.37 -10.85 19.83
CA TRP A 69 -5.90 -11.99 20.54
C TRP A 69 -7.37 -11.77 20.86
N LEU A 70 -8.23 -12.58 20.25
CA LEU A 70 -9.66 -12.52 20.49
C LEU A 70 -9.99 -12.91 21.95
N GLY A 71 -10.58 -11.96 22.68
CA GLY A 71 -10.93 -12.09 24.09
C GLY A 71 -9.90 -11.54 25.06
N ASP A 72 -8.75 -11.01 24.57
CA ASP A 72 -7.76 -10.38 25.45
C ASP A 72 -7.13 -9.10 24.87
N GLY A 73 -7.22 -8.85 23.56
CA GLY A 73 -6.81 -7.57 22.95
C GLY A 73 -5.57 -7.62 22.07
N ILE A 74 -4.75 -6.57 22.10
CA ILE A 74 -3.57 -6.44 21.26
C ILE A 74 -2.30 -6.43 22.10
N TYR A 75 -1.32 -7.20 21.66
CA TYR A 75 0.04 -7.22 22.20
C TYR A 75 1.02 -6.59 21.24
N LYS A 76 1.98 -5.82 21.77
CA LYS A 76 3.02 -5.12 21.02
C LYS A 76 4.40 -5.49 21.55
N SER A 77 5.32 -5.75 20.63
CA SER A 77 6.75 -5.78 20.88
C SER A 77 7.42 -4.65 20.09
N ILE A 78 8.44 -4.00 20.67
CA ILE A 78 9.26 -2.97 20.00
C ILE A 78 10.74 -3.40 19.89
N ASP A 79 11.04 -4.62 20.25
CA ASP A 79 12.38 -5.21 20.31
C ASP A 79 12.47 -6.55 19.56
N SER A 80 11.81 -6.58 18.41
CA SER A 80 11.78 -7.75 17.52
C SER A 80 11.25 -9.03 18.19
N GLY A 81 10.23 -8.90 19.03
CA GLY A 81 9.57 -10.03 19.67
C GLY A 81 10.25 -10.52 20.96
N THR A 82 11.27 -9.81 21.48
CA THR A 82 11.97 -10.21 22.71
C THR A 82 11.11 -9.96 23.95
N THR A 83 10.46 -8.78 24.02
CA THR A 83 9.50 -8.47 25.05
C THR A 83 8.16 -8.09 24.45
N TRP A 84 7.08 -8.43 25.15
CA TRP A 84 5.71 -8.16 24.71
C TRP A 84 4.91 -7.48 25.79
N ASN A 85 4.24 -6.39 25.43
CA ASN A 85 3.36 -5.66 26.32
C ASN A 85 1.94 -5.61 25.73
N LYS A 86 0.95 -5.85 26.57
CA LYS A 86 -0.44 -5.65 26.19
C LYS A 86 -0.67 -4.15 26.02
N ILE A 87 -1.30 -3.74 24.92
CA ILE A 87 -1.75 -2.38 24.73
C ILE A 87 -2.94 -2.14 25.66
N VAL A 88 -2.72 -1.29 26.66
CA VAL A 88 -3.72 -0.92 27.67
C VAL A 88 -4.37 0.40 27.25
N PHE A 89 -5.69 0.42 27.16
CA PHE A 89 -6.46 1.64 26.91
C PHE A 89 -6.72 2.42 28.18
N LEU A 90 -6.65 3.76 28.10
CA LEU A 90 -6.97 4.66 29.20
C LEU A 90 -8.47 4.65 29.51
N PRO A 91 -8.86 4.94 30.68
CA PRO A 91 -9.25 4.22 31.87
C PRO A 91 -10.56 3.43 31.79
N ASN A 92 -11.12 3.11 30.66
CA ASN A 92 -12.37 2.31 30.61
C ASN A 92 -12.37 1.19 29.57
N ASN A 93 -11.23 0.86 28.92
CA ASN A 93 -11.14 -0.13 27.80
C ASN A 93 -12.21 0.06 26.69
N THR A 94 -12.86 1.21 26.66
CA THR A 94 -13.88 1.52 25.67
C THR A 94 -13.26 2.29 24.52
N LEU A 95 -13.37 1.74 23.33
CA LEU A 95 -13.05 2.47 22.11
C LEU A 95 -13.97 3.69 21.99
N PRO A 96 -13.49 4.87 21.54
CA PRO A 96 -14.33 6.03 21.32
C PRO A 96 -15.39 5.69 20.26
N GLY A 97 -16.60 5.45 20.69
CA GLY A 97 -17.70 5.02 19.83
C GLY A 97 -19.07 5.46 20.34
N GLY A 98 -19.13 6.47 21.20
CA GLY A 98 -20.36 7.08 21.66
C GLY A 98 -21.00 8.06 20.66
N ALA A 99 -20.44 8.25 19.46
CA ALA A 99 -21.06 9.05 18.42
C ALA A 99 -22.06 8.20 17.64
N ALA A 100 -23.29 8.65 17.56
CA ALA A 100 -24.32 8.05 16.70
C ALA A 100 -23.77 7.95 15.27
N ASN A 101 -23.68 6.73 14.72
CA ASN A 101 -23.41 6.55 13.30
C ASN A 101 -24.57 7.14 12.50
N PRO A 102 -24.37 8.14 11.64
CA PRO A 102 -25.44 8.73 10.84
C PRO A 102 -26.09 7.74 9.85
N GLU A 103 -25.48 6.59 9.62
CA GLU A 103 -26.01 5.53 8.75
C GLU A 103 -26.63 4.35 9.51
N SER A 104 -26.75 4.42 10.83
CA SER A 104 -27.51 3.42 11.57
C SER A 104 -29.02 3.67 11.40
N PRO A 105 -29.80 2.73 10.83
CA PRO A 105 -31.23 2.93 10.58
C PRO A 105 -32.10 3.15 11.81
N ALA A 106 -31.51 3.14 13.02
CA ALA A 106 -32.27 3.18 14.28
C ALA A 106 -31.68 4.08 15.36
N GLY A 107 -30.71 4.96 15.09
CA GLY A 107 -30.14 5.83 16.13
C GLY A 107 -29.50 5.08 17.31
N GLY A 108 -29.08 3.84 17.10
CA GLY A 108 -28.54 2.99 18.16
C GLY A 108 -27.15 3.47 18.57
N VAL A 109 -27.00 3.78 19.86
CA VAL A 109 -25.69 3.93 20.50
C VAL A 109 -25.05 2.54 20.50
N PHE A 110 -24.00 2.32 19.70
CA PHE A 110 -23.23 1.09 19.81
C PHE A 110 -22.61 1.05 21.21
N PRO A 111 -22.81 -0.04 22.00
CA PRO A 111 -22.12 -0.20 23.27
C PRO A 111 -20.62 -0.13 23.00
N GLY A 112 -19.87 0.62 23.82
CA GLY A 112 -18.41 0.73 23.72
C GLY A 112 -17.79 -0.65 23.74
N TYR A 113 -17.22 -1.05 22.60
CA TYR A 113 -16.50 -2.33 22.50
C TYR A 113 -15.14 -2.21 23.15
N THR A 114 -14.75 -3.22 23.89
CA THR A 114 -13.40 -3.33 24.44
C THR A 114 -12.45 -3.86 23.37
N LEU A 115 -11.16 -3.57 23.49
CA LEU A 115 -10.12 -4.20 22.64
C LEU A 115 -10.05 -5.71 22.76
N ASP A 116 -10.62 -6.26 23.80
CA ASP A 116 -10.72 -7.72 23.98
C ASP A 116 -11.42 -8.39 22.78
N ASN A 117 -12.12 -7.61 21.96
CA ASN A 117 -12.71 -8.05 20.71
C ASN A 117 -11.83 -7.84 19.46
N ALA A 118 -10.57 -7.41 19.59
CA ALA A 118 -9.65 -7.28 18.47
C ALA A 118 -9.48 -8.63 17.76
N TYR A 119 -9.73 -8.65 16.44
CA TYR A 119 -9.71 -9.89 15.66
C TYR A 119 -8.59 -9.90 14.63
N GLN A 120 -8.49 -8.87 13.81
CA GLN A 120 -7.45 -8.73 12.80
C GLN A 120 -6.74 -7.39 12.99
N ILE A 121 -5.45 -7.36 12.69
CA ILE A 121 -4.61 -6.17 12.76
C ILE A 121 -3.70 -6.09 11.54
N ALA A 122 -3.53 -4.88 11.01
CA ALA A 122 -2.51 -4.54 10.01
C ALA A 122 -1.84 -3.23 10.40
N CYS A 123 -0.62 -3.01 9.93
CA CYS A 123 0.11 -1.76 10.16
C CYS A 123 0.78 -1.24 8.88
N ASP A 124 1.18 0.01 8.91
CA ASP A 124 2.05 0.62 7.92
C ASP A 124 3.51 0.13 8.08
N SER A 125 4.40 0.56 7.19
CA SER A 125 5.82 0.18 7.21
C SER A 125 6.58 0.61 8.46
N THR A 126 6.10 1.66 9.14
CA THR A 126 6.73 2.19 10.37
C THR A 126 6.21 1.50 11.64
N GLY A 127 5.08 0.78 11.55
CA GLY A 127 4.38 0.25 12.71
C GLY A 127 3.70 1.32 13.56
N THR A 128 3.50 2.54 13.05
CA THR A 128 2.83 3.63 13.79
C THR A 128 1.36 3.78 13.42
N LYS A 129 1.01 3.62 12.15
CA LYS A 129 -0.38 3.61 11.70
C LYS A 129 -0.90 2.17 11.74
N LEU A 130 -1.91 1.95 12.52
CA LEU A 130 -2.55 0.65 12.69
C LEU A 130 -3.99 0.70 12.24
N ILE A 131 -4.46 -0.42 11.75
CA ILE A 131 -5.86 -0.66 11.49
C ILE A 131 -6.25 -2.00 12.09
N MET A 132 -7.39 -2.07 12.75
CA MET A 132 -7.91 -3.32 13.30
C MET A 132 -9.38 -3.51 13.01
N THR A 133 -9.80 -4.76 13.00
CA THR A 133 -11.22 -5.14 13.00
C THR A 133 -11.60 -5.77 14.33
N THR A 134 -12.88 -5.66 14.70
CA THR A 134 -13.42 -6.32 15.87
C THR A 134 -14.37 -7.44 15.48
N ASN A 135 -14.41 -8.50 16.28
CA ASN A 135 -15.29 -9.64 16.02
C ASN A 135 -16.77 -9.34 16.35
N ALA A 136 -17.04 -8.46 17.33
CA ALA A 136 -18.39 -8.29 17.86
C ALA A 136 -19.32 -7.46 16.96
N ALA A 137 -18.78 -6.54 16.14
CA ALA A 137 -19.61 -5.64 15.30
C ALA A 137 -19.01 -5.43 13.91
N ALA A 138 -18.04 -6.22 13.49
CA ALA A 138 -17.32 -6.05 12.22
C ALA A 138 -16.91 -4.59 11.98
N SER A 139 -16.48 -3.92 13.03
CA SER A 139 -16.08 -2.50 12.99
C SER A 139 -14.59 -2.38 12.68
N ILE A 140 -14.25 -1.29 12.00
CA ILE A 140 -12.88 -0.94 11.65
C ILE A 140 -12.45 0.26 12.51
N TYR A 141 -11.29 0.14 13.14
CA TYR A 141 -10.66 1.19 13.95
C TYR A 141 -9.24 1.48 13.47
N ARG A 142 -8.79 2.72 13.64
CA ARG A 142 -7.46 3.19 13.28
C ARG A 142 -6.75 3.78 14.49
N SER A 143 -5.44 3.52 14.58
CA SER A 143 -4.48 4.25 15.41
C SER A 143 -3.44 4.91 14.51
N THR A 144 -2.95 6.09 14.90
CA THR A 144 -1.85 6.80 14.23
C THR A 144 -0.62 7.00 15.13
N ASP A 145 -0.65 6.43 16.32
CA ASP A 145 0.35 6.60 17.40
C ASP A 145 0.84 5.25 17.96
N GLY A 146 0.87 4.23 17.11
CA GLY A 146 1.37 2.89 17.47
C GLY A 146 0.49 2.17 18.49
N GLY A 147 -0.82 2.43 18.46
CA GLY A 147 -1.82 1.76 19.29
C GLY A 147 -2.13 2.47 20.61
N SER A 148 -1.57 3.66 20.87
CA SER A 148 -1.83 4.40 22.11
C SER A 148 -3.25 4.98 22.15
N THR A 149 -3.74 5.49 21.01
CA THR A 149 -5.12 5.93 20.83
C THR A 149 -5.76 5.33 19.60
N TRP A 150 -7.09 5.21 19.60
CA TRP A 150 -7.85 4.62 18.52
C TRP A 150 -9.07 5.45 18.15
N SER A 151 -9.32 5.58 16.85
CA SER A 151 -10.49 6.24 16.28
C SER A 151 -11.35 5.22 15.53
N PHE A 152 -12.66 5.31 15.70
CA PHE A 152 -13.62 4.55 14.91
C PHE A 152 -13.62 5.08 13.47
N LEU A 153 -13.61 4.18 12.47
CA LEU A 153 -13.65 4.55 11.07
C LEU A 153 -14.94 4.11 10.37
N TYR A 154 -15.33 2.85 10.53
CA TYR A 154 -16.36 2.29 9.67
C TYR A 154 -17.03 1.07 10.29
N VAL A 155 -18.33 0.94 10.09
CA VAL A 155 -19.10 -0.32 10.31
C VAL A 155 -19.29 -0.99 8.97
N ILE A 156 -18.93 -2.25 8.86
CA ILE A 156 -19.10 -3.02 7.63
C ILE A 156 -20.59 -3.33 7.44
N PRO A 157 -21.23 -2.85 6.35
CA PRO A 157 -22.67 -3.06 6.12
C PRO A 157 -23.04 -4.54 6.03
N GLY A 158 -24.20 -4.90 6.58
CA GLY A 158 -24.72 -6.28 6.54
C GLY A 158 -24.32 -7.18 7.72
N TYR A 159 -23.58 -6.64 8.71
CA TYR A 159 -23.04 -7.39 9.85
C TYR A 159 -23.82 -7.27 11.14
N SER A 160 -25.04 -6.75 11.13
CA SER A 160 -25.78 -6.44 12.35
C SER A 160 -26.26 -7.66 13.18
N THR A 161 -26.10 -8.90 12.69
CA THR A 161 -26.76 -10.06 13.33
C THR A 161 -25.94 -11.33 13.50
N ASN A 162 -24.66 -11.40 13.03
CA ASN A 162 -23.87 -12.61 13.22
C ASN A 162 -22.46 -12.31 13.75
N PRO A 163 -22.21 -12.48 15.06
CA PRO A 163 -20.96 -12.11 15.72
C PRO A 163 -19.75 -13.00 15.37
N ASN A 164 -19.91 -14.06 14.58
CA ASN A 164 -18.86 -15.05 14.35
C ASN A 164 -18.19 -14.98 12.97
N THR A 165 -18.38 -13.91 12.24
CA THR A 165 -17.82 -13.79 10.89
C THR A 165 -16.53 -12.98 10.88
N PRO A 166 -15.37 -13.64 10.69
CA PRO A 166 -14.08 -12.97 10.67
C PRO A 166 -13.94 -12.03 9.46
N THR A 167 -13.43 -10.84 9.71
CA THR A 167 -13.00 -9.89 8.70
C THR A 167 -11.49 -9.89 8.65
N THR A 168 -10.89 -10.04 7.49
CA THR A 168 -9.44 -9.89 7.32
C THR A 168 -9.13 -8.51 6.74
N ILE A 169 -7.98 -7.94 7.11
CA ILE A 169 -7.61 -6.57 6.76
C ILE A 169 -6.16 -6.51 6.32
N SER A 170 -5.85 -5.58 5.42
CA SER A 170 -4.48 -5.34 4.96
C SER A 170 -4.24 -3.86 4.67
N SER A 171 -2.98 -3.42 4.82
CA SER A 171 -2.55 -2.03 4.65
C SER A 171 -1.37 -1.94 3.69
N SER A 172 -1.34 -0.89 2.86
CA SER A 172 -0.14 -0.49 2.12
C SER A 172 0.96 0.01 3.07
N ALA A 173 2.19 0.10 2.59
CA ALA A 173 3.35 0.47 3.39
C ALA A 173 3.25 1.87 4.04
N ASN A 174 2.54 2.80 3.42
CA ASN A 174 2.33 4.15 3.97
C ASN A 174 1.03 4.27 4.80
N GLY A 175 0.22 3.21 4.88
CA GLY A 175 -1.06 3.20 5.59
C GLY A 175 -2.19 3.95 4.88
N THR A 176 -1.99 4.41 3.63
CA THR A 176 -3.01 5.19 2.91
C THR A 176 -4.05 4.30 2.25
N ILE A 177 -3.61 3.20 1.63
CA ILE A 177 -4.50 2.24 0.99
C ILE A 177 -4.76 1.07 1.93
N LEU A 178 -6.03 0.84 2.22
CA LEU A 178 -6.50 -0.17 3.16
C LEU A 178 -7.51 -1.07 2.47
N TYR A 179 -7.40 -2.37 2.69
CA TYR A 179 -8.34 -3.36 2.20
C TYR A 179 -8.98 -4.11 3.36
N ALA A 180 -10.27 -4.37 3.28
CA ALA A 180 -10.97 -5.25 4.22
C ALA A 180 -11.84 -6.26 3.45
N ALA A 181 -11.70 -7.54 3.77
CA ALA A 181 -12.53 -8.58 3.21
C ALA A 181 -13.70 -8.88 4.16
N LEU A 182 -14.88 -8.96 3.56
CA LEU A 182 -16.13 -9.20 4.26
C LEU A 182 -16.46 -10.68 4.16
N ASN A 183 -16.72 -11.34 5.29
CA ASN A 183 -17.18 -12.72 5.31
C ASN A 183 -18.69 -12.80 5.07
N ASN A 184 -19.12 -12.39 3.90
CA ASN A 184 -20.51 -12.33 3.49
C ASN A 184 -20.66 -13.12 2.17
N THR A 185 -21.73 -13.88 2.04
CA THR A 185 -22.03 -14.69 0.84
C THR A 185 -22.59 -13.89 -0.33
N SER A 186 -22.82 -12.58 -0.16
CA SER A 186 -23.28 -11.68 -1.23
C SER A 186 -22.13 -11.08 -2.03
N ALA A 187 -22.33 -10.78 -3.28
CA ALA A 187 -21.37 -10.58 -4.36
C ALA A 187 -20.32 -9.44 -4.25
N LYS A 188 -20.15 -8.77 -3.11
CA LYS A 188 -19.18 -7.66 -2.95
C LYS A 188 -18.43 -7.80 -1.64
N ASN A 189 -17.39 -8.61 -1.64
CA ASN A 189 -16.78 -9.10 -0.42
C ASN A 189 -15.47 -8.43 -0.02
N ILE A 190 -14.94 -7.50 -0.85
CA ILE A 190 -13.76 -6.69 -0.50
C ILE A 190 -14.09 -5.21 -0.70
N ILE A 191 -13.73 -4.42 0.30
CA ILE A 191 -13.79 -2.97 0.26
C ILE A 191 -12.38 -2.38 0.34
N VAL A 192 -12.19 -1.23 -0.29
CA VAL A 192 -10.94 -0.48 -0.31
C VAL A 192 -11.17 0.94 0.18
N SER A 193 -10.23 1.44 0.95
CA SER A 193 -10.06 2.86 1.24
C SER A 193 -8.75 3.34 0.65
N ASN A 194 -8.76 4.51 0.01
CA ASN A 194 -7.57 5.14 -0.56
C ASN A 194 -7.15 6.41 0.21
N ASN A 195 -7.79 6.65 1.34
CA ASN A 195 -7.62 7.85 2.16
C ASN A 195 -7.61 7.49 3.65
N THR A 196 -6.76 6.52 4.00
CA THR A 196 -6.51 6.13 5.40
C THR A 196 -7.76 5.69 6.18
N GLY A 197 -8.78 5.20 5.46
CA GLY A 197 -10.02 4.70 6.05
C GLY A 197 -11.14 5.76 6.17
N SER A 198 -10.94 6.98 5.66
CA SER A 198 -11.96 8.04 5.74
C SER A 198 -13.19 7.73 4.88
N THR A 199 -13.00 7.10 3.72
CA THR A 199 -14.10 6.57 2.88
C THR A 199 -13.76 5.19 2.36
N TRP A 200 -14.79 4.38 2.07
CA TRP A 200 -14.65 3.02 1.60
C TRP A 200 -15.51 2.77 0.36
N ALA A 201 -14.99 2.03 -0.59
CA ALA A 201 -15.68 1.60 -1.81
C ALA A 201 -15.56 0.10 -2.00
N SER A 202 -16.59 -0.54 -2.57
CA SER A 202 -16.51 -1.97 -2.91
C SER A 202 -15.70 -2.19 -4.18
N ILE A 203 -14.89 -3.25 -4.18
CA ILE A 203 -14.13 -3.69 -5.37
C ILE A 203 -14.98 -4.70 -6.15
N ASN A 204 -14.94 -4.60 -7.48
CA ASN A 204 -15.50 -5.62 -8.35
C ASN A 204 -14.58 -6.85 -8.37
N MET A 205 -15.11 -8.00 -7.99
CA MET A 205 -14.35 -9.26 -7.89
C MET A 205 -14.47 -10.15 -9.13
N PHE A 206 -15.02 -9.62 -10.25
CA PHE A 206 -15.11 -10.28 -11.57
C PHE A 206 -15.53 -11.76 -11.52
N GLY A 207 -16.58 -12.07 -10.76
CA GLY A 207 -17.15 -13.41 -10.67
C GLY A 207 -16.55 -14.32 -9.59
N ILE A 208 -15.53 -13.86 -8.86
CA ILE A 208 -15.05 -14.59 -7.70
C ILE A 208 -15.90 -14.23 -6.49
N THR A 209 -16.50 -15.23 -5.87
CA THR A 209 -17.38 -15.06 -4.71
C THR A 209 -16.65 -15.49 -3.44
N GLY A 210 -16.68 -14.61 -2.38
CA GLY A 210 -16.15 -14.97 -1.06
C GLY A 210 -17.00 -16.01 -0.34
N PRO A 211 -16.73 -16.29 0.93
CA PRO A 211 -15.92 -15.46 1.83
C PRO A 211 -14.41 -15.63 1.65
N PHE A 212 -13.65 -14.57 1.97
CA PHE A 212 -12.19 -14.63 1.95
C PHE A 212 -11.63 -14.85 3.35
N GLY A 213 -10.79 -15.87 3.48
CA GLY A 213 -10.19 -16.26 4.77
C GLY A 213 -8.99 -15.38 5.16
N SER A 214 -8.26 -14.87 4.17
CA SER A 214 -7.12 -13.97 4.39
C SER A 214 -6.84 -13.11 3.16
N ILE A 215 -6.40 -11.87 3.39
CA ILE A 215 -5.95 -10.96 2.34
C ILE A 215 -4.59 -10.35 2.70
N SER A 216 -3.82 -9.98 1.68
CA SER A 216 -2.57 -9.24 1.83
C SER A 216 -2.31 -8.38 0.61
N THR A 217 -2.07 -7.08 0.80
CA THR A 217 -1.72 -6.17 -0.30
C THR A 217 -0.21 -5.93 -0.34
N ASN A 218 0.32 -5.57 -1.51
CA ASN A 218 1.72 -5.16 -1.62
C ASN A 218 1.96 -3.78 -0.97
N SER A 219 3.22 -3.36 -0.91
CA SER A 219 3.63 -2.09 -0.28
C SER A 219 2.98 -0.85 -0.91
N TYR A 220 2.60 -0.92 -2.17
CA TYR A 220 1.95 0.19 -2.90
C TYR A 220 0.42 0.17 -2.77
N GLY A 221 -0.18 -0.97 -2.42
CA GLY A 221 -1.63 -1.13 -2.38
C GLY A 221 -2.28 -1.27 -3.76
N ASP A 222 -1.52 -1.58 -4.81
CA ASP A 222 -1.99 -1.64 -6.20
C ASP A 222 -2.42 -3.04 -6.63
N PHE A 223 -2.12 -4.08 -5.84
CA PHE A 223 -2.73 -5.39 -6.00
C PHE A 223 -2.92 -6.11 -4.66
N LEU A 224 -3.78 -7.09 -4.66
CA LEU A 224 -4.24 -7.79 -3.47
C LEU A 224 -4.19 -9.31 -3.71
N PHE A 225 -3.55 -10.00 -2.78
CA PHE A 225 -3.70 -11.44 -2.64
C PHE A 225 -4.89 -11.75 -1.75
N ALA A 226 -5.72 -12.71 -2.14
CA ALA A 226 -6.84 -13.15 -1.33
C ALA A 226 -7.04 -14.67 -1.44
N VAL A 227 -7.29 -15.31 -0.31
CA VAL A 227 -7.67 -16.72 -0.26
C VAL A 227 -9.17 -16.83 -0.06
N ASP A 228 -9.85 -17.48 -0.99
CA ASP A 228 -11.30 -17.70 -0.93
C ASP A 228 -11.69 -18.90 -0.06
N SER A 229 -12.99 -19.13 0.08
CA SER A 229 -13.53 -20.25 0.89
C SER A 229 -13.20 -21.65 0.34
N LEU A 230 -12.80 -21.74 -0.91
CA LEU A 230 -12.32 -22.97 -1.53
C LEU A 230 -10.83 -23.17 -1.33
N SER A 231 -10.19 -22.31 -0.54
CA SER A 231 -8.75 -22.28 -0.33
C SER A 231 -7.96 -22.06 -1.64
N ILE A 232 -8.52 -21.28 -2.57
CA ILE A 232 -7.84 -20.87 -3.78
C ILE A 232 -7.22 -19.50 -3.55
N LEU A 233 -5.93 -19.38 -3.84
CA LEU A 233 -5.23 -18.09 -3.82
C LEU A 233 -5.54 -17.33 -5.10
N ASN A 234 -6.15 -16.17 -4.95
CA ASN A 234 -6.49 -15.25 -6.02
C ASN A 234 -5.58 -14.02 -5.95
N ILE A 235 -5.25 -13.46 -7.11
CA ILE A 235 -4.55 -12.18 -7.21
C ILE A 235 -5.49 -11.20 -7.90
N PHE A 236 -5.78 -10.11 -7.22
CA PHE A 236 -6.62 -9.04 -7.72
C PHE A 236 -5.79 -7.81 -8.01
N TYR A 237 -6.09 -7.17 -9.11
CA TYR A 237 -5.60 -5.85 -9.47
C TYR A 237 -6.77 -4.88 -9.40
N PRO A 238 -7.02 -4.21 -8.27
CA PRO A 238 -8.23 -3.41 -8.06
C PRO A 238 -8.43 -2.28 -9.05
N THR A 239 -7.35 -1.87 -9.72
CA THR A 239 -7.32 -0.82 -10.75
C THR A 239 -7.40 -1.38 -12.18
N HIS A 240 -7.55 -2.70 -12.35
CA HIS A 240 -7.60 -3.37 -13.65
C HIS A 240 -8.91 -4.14 -13.81
N SER A 241 -9.38 -4.28 -15.05
CA SER A 241 -10.61 -5.00 -15.37
C SER A 241 -10.44 -6.53 -15.42
N ASP A 242 -9.24 -7.02 -15.23
CA ASP A 242 -8.94 -8.45 -15.24
C ASP A 242 -8.48 -8.98 -13.88
N ASN A 243 -8.90 -10.17 -13.57
CA ASN A 243 -8.39 -10.94 -12.45
C ASN A 243 -7.29 -11.87 -12.92
N ALA A 244 -6.28 -12.04 -12.12
CA ALA A 244 -5.23 -12.95 -12.44
C ALA A 244 -5.29 -14.22 -11.59
N VAL A 245 -4.74 -15.22 -12.15
CA VAL A 245 -4.16 -16.46 -11.67
C VAL A 245 -4.72 -17.03 -10.37
N LEU A 246 -5.53 -18.04 -10.56
CA LEU A 246 -5.87 -19.02 -9.55
C LEU A 246 -4.67 -19.95 -9.32
N ILE A 247 -4.13 -20.00 -8.10
CA ILE A 247 -3.17 -21.03 -7.71
C ILE A 247 -3.94 -22.10 -6.92
N PRO A 248 -4.19 -23.26 -7.49
CA PRO A 248 -4.86 -24.36 -6.80
C PRO A 248 -4.03 -24.83 -5.59
N THR A 249 -4.67 -25.07 -4.47
CA THR A 249 -4.00 -25.42 -3.22
C THR A 249 -3.63 -26.89 -3.08
N GLY A 250 -4.02 -27.71 -4.04
CA GLY A 250 -3.80 -29.16 -3.97
C GLY A 250 -4.48 -29.85 -2.74
N GLY A 251 -5.57 -29.27 -2.22
CA GLY A 251 -6.29 -29.80 -1.07
C GLY A 251 -5.81 -29.30 0.31
N ASN A 252 -4.89 -28.34 0.32
CA ASN A 252 -4.44 -27.70 1.56
C ASN A 252 -5.30 -26.48 1.90
N THR A 253 -5.52 -26.22 3.20
CA THR A 253 -6.21 -25.02 3.67
C THR A 253 -5.21 -23.90 3.92
N TYR A 254 -5.31 -22.79 3.21
CA TYR A 254 -4.56 -21.58 3.49
C TYR A 254 -5.19 -20.84 4.68
N VAL A 255 -4.37 -20.33 5.58
CA VAL A 255 -4.84 -19.73 6.83
C VAL A 255 -4.52 -18.25 6.89
N ALA A 256 -3.29 -17.86 6.53
CA ALA A 256 -2.87 -16.46 6.58
C ALA A 256 -1.85 -16.15 5.49
N LEU A 257 -1.86 -14.90 5.04
CA LEU A 257 -1.00 -14.36 4.01
C LEU A 257 -0.18 -13.20 4.56
N ALA A 258 1.09 -13.14 4.18
CA ALA A 258 1.90 -11.93 4.24
C ALA A 258 2.71 -11.82 2.95
N ASN A 259 2.91 -10.61 2.45
CA ASN A 259 3.78 -10.39 1.31
C ASN A 259 5.04 -9.60 1.70
N TYR A 260 6.09 -9.72 0.90
CA TYR A 260 7.34 -9.00 1.09
C TYR A 260 7.97 -8.67 -0.29
N ASN A 261 9.06 -7.91 -0.29
CA ASN A 261 9.73 -7.49 -1.51
C ASN A 261 8.78 -6.79 -2.50
N SER A 262 8.06 -5.78 -2.00
CA SER A 262 7.06 -4.99 -2.76
C SER A 262 5.96 -5.82 -3.43
N GLY A 263 5.65 -7.00 -2.84
CA GLY A 263 4.61 -7.90 -3.34
C GLY A 263 5.08 -8.93 -4.35
N ASN A 264 6.39 -8.99 -4.66
CA ASN A 264 6.92 -10.02 -5.57
C ASN A 264 7.03 -11.41 -4.93
N ASN A 265 6.92 -11.49 -3.62
CA ASN A 265 6.96 -12.76 -2.90
C ASN A 265 5.85 -12.80 -1.86
N LEU A 266 5.34 -13.99 -1.63
CA LEU A 266 4.22 -14.26 -0.73
C LEU A 266 4.60 -15.35 0.27
N ILE A 267 4.29 -15.09 1.53
CA ILE A 267 4.38 -16.08 2.62
C ILE A 267 2.98 -16.59 2.88
N ILE A 268 2.81 -17.89 2.83
CA ILE A 268 1.53 -18.56 3.08
C ILE A 268 1.69 -19.52 4.24
N THR A 269 0.82 -19.42 5.22
CA THR A 269 0.66 -20.48 6.21
C THR A 269 -0.42 -21.45 5.74
N GLN A 270 -0.11 -22.73 5.78
CA GLN A 270 -0.99 -23.81 5.34
C GLN A 270 -1.23 -24.79 6.48
N ASN A 271 -2.49 -25.24 6.63
CA ASN A 271 -2.82 -26.43 7.41
C ASN A 271 -3.15 -27.58 6.48
N TYR A 272 -2.55 -28.74 6.67
CA TYR A 272 -2.84 -29.92 5.87
C TYR A 272 -4.16 -30.56 6.31
N TYR A 273 -5.08 -30.75 5.37
CA TYR A 273 -6.44 -31.25 5.64
C TYR A 273 -6.51 -32.71 6.18
N GLN A 274 -5.47 -33.51 5.93
CA GLN A 274 -5.46 -34.91 6.32
C GLN A 274 -4.61 -35.25 7.57
N SER A 275 -3.92 -34.25 8.13
CA SER A 275 -3.12 -34.45 9.33
C SER A 275 -3.17 -33.18 10.17
N ILE A 276 -3.94 -33.23 11.24
CA ILE A 276 -4.00 -32.19 12.27
C ILE A 276 -2.63 -31.92 12.95
N THR A 277 -1.57 -32.53 12.48
CA THR A 277 -0.24 -32.48 13.09
C THR A 277 0.81 -31.69 12.32
N ASN A 278 0.54 -31.28 11.08
CA ASN A 278 1.56 -30.66 10.24
C ASN A 278 1.06 -29.37 9.56
N GLY A 279 1.37 -28.20 10.16
CA GLY A 279 1.32 -26.93 9.47
C GLY A 279 2.62 -26.65 8.70
N ALA A 280 2.55 -25.90 7.60
CA ALA A 280 3.73 -25.45 6.86
C ALA A 280 3.69 -23.95 6.61
N VAL A 281 4.86 -23.32 6.62
CA VAL A 281 5.08 -21.98 6.06
C VAL A 281 5.69 -22.20 4.69
N VAL A 282 5.03 -21.68 3.65
CA VAL A 282 5.46 -21.83 2.26
C VAL A 282 5.75 -20.45 1.70
N LEU A 283 6.90 -20.32 1.04
CA LEU A 283 7.30 -19.12 0.35
C LEU A 283 7.03 -19.29 -1.14
N TYR A 284 6.28 -18.36 -1.71
CA TYR A 284 6.02 -18.31 -3.14
C TYR A 284 6.68 -17.07 -3.75
N SER A 285 7.30 -17.26 -4.90
CA SER A 285 7.68 -16.14 -5.77
C SER A 285 6.56 -15.90 -6.75
N VAL A 286 6.11 -14.66 -6.83
CA VAL A 286 5.01 -14.24 -7.70
C VAL A 286 5.54 -13.31 -8.76
N THR A 287 5.34 -13.66 -10.03
CA THR A 287 5.59 -12.73 -11.12
C THR A 287 4.36 -11.82 -11.24
N ASN A 288 4.51 -10.56 -10.87
CA ASN A 288 3.45 -9.58 -11.03
C ASN A 288 3.22 -9.35 -12.54
N LYS A 289 2.00 -9.61 -13.01
CA LYS A 289 1.59 -9.36 -14.41
C LYS A 289 1.68 -7.87 -14.74
N TYR A 290 1.43 -7.03 -13.72
CA TYR A 290 1.51 -5.59 -13.80
C TYR A 290 2.49 -5.13 -12.71
N PRO A 291 3.81 -5.12 -13.00
CA PRO A 291 4.76 -4.62 -12.02
C PRO A 291 4.33 -3.21 -11.61
N PRO A 292 4.39 -2.88 -10.30
CA PRO A 292 4.07 -1.55 -9.86
C PRO A 292 4.87 -0.56 -10.70
N GLY A 293 4.17 0.37 -11.32
CA GLY A 293 4.83 1.48 -12.00
C GLY A 293 5.75 2.16 -10.99
N PRO A 294 6.89 2.66 -11.41
CA PRO A 294 7.79 3.37 -10.51
C PRO A 294 6.99 4.50 -9.84
N THR A 295 7.09 4.61 -8.52
CA THR A 295 6.59 5.77 -7.75
C THR A 295 7.42 7.02 -8.05
N ILE A 296 7.93 7.12 -9.28
CA ILE A 296 8.84 8.14 -9.75
C ILE A 296 8.05 9.08 -10.64
N PRO A 297 8.27 10.39 -10.49
CA PRO A 297 7.73 11.35 -11.41
C PRO A 297 8.21 11.02 -12.82
N CYS A 298 7.31 10.86 -13.78
CA CYS A 298 7.64 10.53 -15.17
C CYS A 298 6.70 11.22 -16.16
N PHE A 299 7.22 11.42 -17.36
CA PHE A 299 6.50 11.90 -18.55
C PHE A 299 6.12 10.70 -19.43
N LYS A 300 4.92 10.72 -20.01
CA LYS A 300 4.59 9.79 -21.10
C LYS A 300 5.43 10.16 -22.34
N ASP A 301 5.73 9.15 -23.17
CA ASP A 301 6.37 9.40 -24.48
C ASP A 301 5.63 10.46 -25.31
N ASN A 302 6.38 11.17 -26.13
CA ASN A 302 5.99 12.35 -26.91
C ASN A 302 5.77 13.65 -26.09
N THR A 303 5.90 13.63 -24.75
CA THR A 303 6.00 14.88 -23.97
C THR A 303 7.19 15.71 -24.47
N LYS A 304 6.99 17.00 -24.67
CA LYS A 304 8.01 17.89 -25.21
C LYS A 304 8.58 18.77 -24.10
N ILE A 305 9.89 18.73 -23.94
CA ILE A 305 10.65 19.49 -22.96
C ILE A 305 11.31 20.67 -23.67
N LEU A 306 11.24 21.87 -23.07
CA LEU A 306 11.88 23.06 -23.62
C LEU A 306 13.41 22.99 -23.49
N CYS A 307 14.08 22.93 -24.62
CA CYS A 307 15.53 22.81 -24.74
C CYS A 307 16.11 23.97 -25.54
N PHE A 308 17.43 24.11 -25.47
CA PHE A 308 18.18 25.05 -26.34
C PHE A 308 19.00 24.23 -27.33
N LYS A 309 18.71 24.38 -28.63
CA LYS A 309 19.40 23.71 -29.72
C LYS A 309 19.64 24.68 -30.88
N ASN A 310 20.83 24.64 -31.48
CA ASN A 310 21.18 25.46 -32.67
C ASN A 310 20.99 26.96 -32.50
N GLY A 311 21.08 27.48 -31.26
CA GLY A 311 20.96 28.90 -30.99
C GLY A 311 19.55 29.39 -30.66
N GLU A 312 18.58 28.51 -30.58
CA GLU A 312 17.17 28.85 -30.29
C GLU A 312 16.51 27.91 -29.28
N GLU A 313 15.43 28.36 -28.66
CA GLU A 313 14.57 27.54 -27.80
C GLU A 313 13.65 26.67 -28.66
N VAL A 314 13.69 25.35 -28.41
CA VAL A 314 12.88 24.37 -29.12
C VAL A 314 12.30 23.35 -28.16
N TYR A 315 11.10 22.90 -28.45
CA TYR A 315 10.50 21.76 -27.72
C TYR A 315 10.96 20.43 -28.32
N VAL A 316 11.66 19.63 -27.51
CA VAL A 316 12.20 18.32 -27.89
C VAL A 316 11.42 17.22 -27.19
N LYS A 317 11.02 16.18 -27.91
CA LYS A 317 10.35 15.01 -27.30
C LYS A 317 11.27 14.37 -26.28
N VAL A 318 10.73 14.01 -25.12
CA VAL A 318 11.50 13.47 -23.99
C VAL A 318 12.30 12.22 -24.36
N GLN A 319 11.77 11.36 -25.24
CA GLN A 319 12.48 10.17 -25.74
C GLN A 319 13.65 10.48 -26.68
N ASP A 320 13.72 11.68 -27.24
CA ASP A 320 14.78 12.14 -28.15
C ASP A 320 15.87 12.95 -27.42
N ILE A 321 15.67 13.22 -26.12
CA ILE A 321 16.65 13.91 -25.27
C ILE A 321 17.82 12.96 -24.97
N ARG A 322 19.04 13.51 -24.98
CA ARG A 322 20.26 12.76 -24.66
C ARG A 322 21.10 13.55 -23.65
N LYS A 323 22.03 12.85 -23.01
CA LYS A 323 23.03 13.45 -22.12
C LYS A 323 23.76 14.60 -22.83
N GLY A 324 23.88 15.73 -22.13
CA GLY A 324 24.47 16.98 -22.66
C GLY A 324 23.49 17.90 -23.38
N ASP A 325 22.27 17.47 -23.71
CA ASP A 325 21.24 18.39 -24.22
C ASP A 325 20.94 19.45 -23.15
N LEU A 326 20.79 20.71 -23.61
CA LEU A 326 20.54 21.85 -22.72
C LEU A 326 19.06 22.04 -22.48
N VAL A 327 18.59 21.83 -21.24
CA VAL A 327 17.20 22.01 -20.85
C VAL A 327 17.00 23.36 -20.18
N LYS A 328 15.95 24.07 -20.57
CA LYS A 328 15.54 25.33 -19.93
C LYS A 328 15.02 25.06 -18.52
N THR A 329 15.65 25.68 -17.54
CA THR A 329 15.19 25.65 -16.15
C THR A 329 14.54 26.98 -15.75
N LEU A 330 13.75 26.96 -14.69
CA LEU A 330 13.08 28.17 -14.19
C LEU A 330 14.09 29.24 -13.73
N ARG A 331 15.17 28.86 -13.05
CA ARG A 331 16.10 29.79 -12.40
C ARG A 331 17.54 29.74 -12.89
N ASN A 332 17.98 28.60 -13.39
CA ASN A 332 19.39 28.38 -13.71
C ASN A 332 19.72 28.48 -15.21
N GLY A 333 18.83 29.06 -16.01
CA GLY A 333 19.01 29.16 -17.45
C GLY A 333 18.96 27.78 -18.10
N TYR A 334 19.97 27.44 -18.91
CA TYR A 334 20.06 26.17 -19.61
C TYR A 334 21.05 25.27 -18.89
N VAL A 335 20.58 24.11 -18.42
CA VAL A 335 21.39 23.13 -17.67
C VAL A 335 21.48 21.84 -18.50
N PRO A 336 22.70 21.25 -18.64
CA PRO A 336 22.86 20.00 -19.39
C PRO A 336 22.12 18.84 -18.72
N VAL A 337 21.57 17.95 -19.54
CA VAL A 337 21.05 16.65 -19.07
C VAL A 337 22.22 15.75 -18.67
N ASN A 338 22.15 15.19 -17.47
CA ASN A 338 23.12 14.21 -16.98
C ASN A 338 22.66 12.78 -17.28
N ILE A 339 21.37 12.50 -17.02
CA ILE A 339 20.79 11.15 -17.10
C ILE A 339 19.41 11.23 -17.71
N VAL A 340 19.12 10.29 -18.61
CA VAL A 340 17.77 9.99 -19.09
C VAL A 340 17.42 8.59 -18.65
N GLY A 341 16.23 8.43 -18.06
CA GLY A 341 15.71 7.11 -17.66
C GLY A 341 14.40 6.80 -18.37
N THR A 342 14.16 5.53 -18.66
CA THR A 342 12.90 5.04 -19.24
C THR A 342 12.47 3.74 -18.61
N THR A 343 11.15 3.53 -18.54
CA THR A 343 10.52 2.28 -18.15
C THR A 343 9.09 2.23 -18.68
N LYS A 344 8.34 1.22 -18.30
CA LYS A 344 6.94 1.08 -18.69
C LYS A 344 6.03 1.22 -17.47
N ILE A 345 4.87 1.82 -17.68
CA ILE A 345 3.77 1.87 -16.71
C ILE A 345 2.52 1.26 -17.35
N TYR A 346 1.78 0.49 -16.57
CA TYR A 346 0.42 0.14 -16.94
C TYR A 346 -0.53 1.22 -16.42
N ASN A 347 -1.45 1.69 -17.25
CA ASN A 347 -2.52 2.61 -16.88
C ASN A 347 -3.87 1.92 -16.99
N SER A 348 -4.66 1.96 -15.94
CA SER A 348 -5.92 1.21 -15.81
C SER A 348 -7.10 1.77 -16.59
N GLY A 349 -7.00 3.00 -17.10
CA GLY A 349 -8.09 3.63 -17.86
C GLY A 349 -9.34 4.00 -17.07
N ASP A 350 -9.34 3.87 -15.74
CA ASP A 350 -10.45 4.23 -14.84
C ASP A 350 -10.32 5.65 -14.28
N THR A 351 -11.26 6.07 -13.41
CA THR A 351 -11.27 7.41 -12.77
C THR A 351 -10.63 7.44 -11.39
N PHE A 352 -10.07 6.33 -10.91
CA PHE A 352 -9.39 6.27 -9.62
C PHE A 352 -8.19 7.22 -9.58
N ARG A 353 -7.93 7.87 -8.42
CA ARG A 353 -6.79 8.77 -8.25
C ARG A 353 -5.70 8.11 -7.39
N GLY A 354 -4.51 7.94 -7.97
CA GLY A 354 -3.37 7.32 -7.28
C GLY A 354 -2.04 7.71 -7.91
N LYS A 355 -0.93 7.51 -7.19
CA LYS A 355 0.43 7.90 -7.63
C LYS A 355 0.93 7.13 -8.85
N ASN A 356 0.52 5.87 -9.00
CA ASN A 356 1.07 4.91 -9.97
C ASN A 356 0.23 4.80 -11.24
N ARG A 357 -0.29 5.90 -11.74
CA ARG A 357 -1.06 5.97 -12.97
C ARG A 357 -0.82 7.26 -13.71
N LEU A 358 -1.33 7.38 -14.92
CA LEU A 358 -1.20 8.55 -15.75
C LEU A 358 -2.33 9.56 -15.52
N TYR A 359 -1.99 10.82 -15.66
CA TYR A 359 -2.90 11.98 -15.58
C TYR A 359 -2.70 12.90 -16.77
N VAL A 360 -3.79 13.49 -17.22
CA VAL A 360 -3.78 14.53 -18.27
C VAL A 360 -3.88 15.89 -17.62
N CYS A 361 -2.94 16.75 -17.93
CA CYS A 361 -3.02 18.20 -17.74
C CYS A 361 -3.37 18.82 -19.08
N SER A 362 -4.54 19.44 -19.21
CA SER A 362 -5.06 19.99 -20.47
C SER A 362 -5.17 21.51 -20.44
N ALA A 363 -5.19 22.15 -21.61
CA ALA A 363 -5.17 23.61 -21.74
C ALA A 363 -6.40 24.31 -21.13
N ASP A 364 -7.54 23.63 -21.01
CA ASP A 364 -8.73 24.18 -20.33
C ASP A 364 -8.55 24.31 -18.82
N LYS A 365 -7.64 23.57 -18.22
CA LYS A 365 -7.31 23.58 -16.80
C LYS A 365 -5.97 24.24 -16.48
N TYR A 366 -5.05 24.24 -17.42
CA TYR A 366 -3.70 24.83 -17.33
C TYR A 366 -3.48 25.72 -18.57
N PRO A 367 -3.80 27.02 -18.49
CA PRO A 367 -3.76 27.92 -19.66
C PRO A 367 -2.39 28.07 -20.33
N GLU A 368 -1.31 27.75 -19.59
CA GLU A 368 0.07 27.78 -20.07
C GLU A 368 0.45 26.61 -20.98
N ILE A 369 -0.34 25.55 -21.01
CA ILE A 369 -0.06 24.35 -21.82
C ILE A 369 -0.34 24.61 -23.31
N THR A 370 0.59 24.17 -24.15
CA THR A 370 0.47 24.25 -25.62
C THR A 370 -0.18 23.01 -26.24
N GLU A 371 -0.11 21.88 -25.56
CA GLU A 371 -0.73 20.60 -25.91
C GLU A 371 -0.84 19.73 -24.64
N ASP A 372 -1.77 18.80 -24.59
CA ASP A 372 -1.99 17.94 -23.42
C ASP A 372 -0.70 17.33 -22.90
N LEU A 373 -0.42 17.52 -21.62
CA LEU A 373 0.70 16.91 -20.91
C LEU A 373 0.24 15.69 -20.14
N ILE A 374 0.83 14.53 -20.42
CA ILE A 374 0.51 13.29 -19.71
C ILE A 374 1.69 12.89 -18.84
N ILE A 375 1.43 12.83 -17.51
CA ILE A 375 2.42 12.57 -16.47
C ILE A 375 1.92 11.52 -15.47
N THR A 376 2.85 10.91 -14.73
CA THR A 376 2.47 10.02 -13.61
C THR A 376 1.86 10.80 -12.46
N GLY A 377 1.01 10.16 -11.66
CA GLY A 377 0.32 10.78 -10.52
C GLY A 377 1.27 11.31 -9.43
N CYS A 378 2.49 10.77 -9.34
CA CYS A 378 3.53 11.26 -8.44
C CYS A 378 4.39 12.38 -9.02
N HIS A 379 4.17 12.80 -10.27
CA HIS A 379 4.90 13.92 -10.88
C HIS A 379 4.44 15.25 -10.28
N SER A 380 5.40 16.10 -9.90
CA SER A 380 5.12 17.40 -9.29
C SER A 380 4.90 18.48 -10.35
N ILE A 381 3.74 19.12 -10.25
CA ILE A 381 3.44 20.40 -10.91
C ILE A 381 3.91 21.49 -9.96
N LEU A 382 4.68 22.46 -10.45
CA LEU A 382 5.20 23.55 -9.64
C LEU A 382 4.22 24.73 -9.65
N THR A 383 3.77 25.14 -8.46
CA THR A 383 2.74 26.17 -8.29
C THR A 383 3.13 27.19 -7.22
N ASP A 384 2.63 28.42 -7.34
CA ASP A 384 2.86 29.48 -6.35
C ASP A 384 2.08 29.26 -5.05
N THR A 385 0.93 28.61 -5.13
CA THR A 385 0.03 28.41 -4.00
C THR A 385 -0.57 27.01 -4.02
N ILE A 386 -0.85 26.48 -2.84
CA ILE A 386 -1.64 25.26 -2.63
C ILE A 386 -2.69 25.54 -1.56
N THR A 387 -3.87 24.95 -1.68
CA THR A 387 -4.96 25.10 -0.71
C THR A 387 -4.62 24.39 0.60
N GLU A 388 -5.30 24.75 1.70
CA GLU A 388 -5.12 24.06 2.99
C GLU A 388 -5.34 22.54 2.85
N LYS A 389 -6.38 22.13 2.14
CA LYS A 389 -6.64 20.72 1.85
C LYS A 389 -5.50 20.05 1.09
N GLN A 390 -4.96 20.70 0.06
CA GLN A 390 -3.80 20.16 -0.68
C GLN A 390 -2.54 20.08 0.18
N GLN A 391 -2.37 20.98 1.15
CA GLN A 391 -1.28 20.91 2.12
C GLN A 391 -1.43 19.68 3.02
N GLU A 392 -2.63 19.48 3.60
CA GLU A 392 -2.95 18.32 4.44
C GLU A 392 -2.77 17.01 3.68
N ASP A 393 -3.35 16.89 2.49
CA ASP A 393 -3.26 15.71 1.63
C ASP A 393 -1.78 15.43 1.22
N THR A 394 -0.99 16.50 0.96
CA THR A 394 0.44 16.37 0.62
C THR A 394 1.24 15.88 1.83
N ILE A 395 1.02 16.44 3.01
CA ILE A 395 1.68 16.00 4.25
C ILE A 395 1.30 14.55 4.56
N GLU A 396 0.02 14.19 4.42
CA GLU A 396 -0.43 12.82 4.63
C GLU A 396 0.24 11.83 3.65
N MET A 397 0.37 12.21 2.39
CA MET A 397 0.86 11.33 1.32
C MET A 397 2.39 11.27 1.21
N LEU A 398 3.10 12.37 1.46
CA LEU A 398 4.55 12.52 1.26
C LEU A 398 5.32 12.77 2.56
N GLY A 399 4.64 12.97 3.69
CA GLY A 399 5.24 13.24 5.00
C GLY A 399 5.63 14.71 5.22
N GLN A 400 5.73 15.51 4.16
CA GLN A 400 6.11 16.92 4.21
C GLN A 400 5.70 17.68 2.94
N ILE A 401 5.61 19.00 3.04
CA ILE A 401 5.50 19.89 1.88
C ILE A 401 6.90 20.09 1.30
N MET A 402 7.05 19.89 0.01
CA MET A 402 8.32 20.08 -0.70
C MET A 402 8.26 21.29 -1.61
N ILE A 403 9.43 21.93 -1.82
CA ILE A 403 9.61 23.14 -2.64
C ILE A 403 10.75 22.90 -3.63
N THR A 404 10.58 23.34 -4.87
CA THR A 404 11.62 23.41 -5.90
C THR A 404 11.54 24.79 -6.55
N ASP A 405 12.66 25.50 -6.65
CA ASP A 405 12.76 26.85 -7.26
C ASP A 405 11.75 27.86 -6.68
N ASP A 406 11.52 27.82 -5.36
CA ASP A 406 10.54 28.61 -4.59
C ASP A 406 9.07 28.37 -4.98
N LYS A 407 8.77 27.24 -5.61
CA LYS A 407 7.42 26.79 -5.95
C LYS A 407 7.05 25.55 -5.12
N TYR A 408 5.79 25.47 -4.70
CA TYR A 408 5.25 24.27 -4.09
C TYR A 408 5.20 23.12 -5.10
N ARG A 409 5.55 21.92 -4.65
CA ARG A 409 5.47 20.68 -5.41
C ARG A 409 4.12 20.02 -5.16
N LEU A 410 3.15 20.27 -6.05
CA LEU A 410 1.84 19.62 -6.00
C LEU A 410 1.85 18.42 -6.96
N ILE A 411 1.75 17.20 -6.43
CA ILE A 411 1.73 16.00 -7.27
C ILE A 411 0.40 15.87 -8.03
N ALA A 412 0.46 15.38 -9.27
CA ALA A 412 -0.69 15.36 -10.18
C ALA A 412 -1.91 14.61 -9.63
N CYS A 413 -1.71 13.57 -8.81
CA CYS A 413 -2.84 12.86 -8.20
C CYS A 413 -3.57 13.67 -7.10
N LEU A 414 -2.99 14.75 -6.58
CA LEU A 414 -3.60 15.67 -5.62
C LEU A 414 -4.07 16.99 -6.24
N ASP A 415 -3.73 17.25 -7.50
CA ASP A 415 -4.21 18.41 -8.23
C ASP A 415 -5.53 18.06 -8.95
N ASP A 416 -6.65 18.62 -8.49
CA ASP A 416 -7.98 18.36 -9.08
C ASP A 416 -8.10 18.82 -10.54
N ARG A 417 -7.18 19.67 -11.02
CA ARG A 417 -7.10 20.11 -12.41
C ARG A 417 -6.53 19.01 -13.33
N ALA A 418 -5.62 18.17 -12.80
CA ALA A 418 -5.11 17.00 -13.52
C ALA A 418 -6.13 15.86 -13.43
N ILE A 419 -6.59 15.36 -14.56
CA ILE A 419 -7.60 14.30 -14.62
C ILE A 419 -6.94 12.95 -14.91
N PRO A 420 -7.45 11.83 -14.34
CA PRO A 420 -6.96 10.49 -14.70
C PRO A 420 -7.01 10.25 -16.20
N TYR A 421 -5.92 9.69 -16.76
CA TYR A 421 -5.85 9.32 -18.17
C TYR A 421 -6.68 8.06 -18.41
N LEU A 422 -7.69 8.13 -19.29
CA LEU A 422 -8.70 7.08 -19.45
C LEU A 422 -8.34 6.01 -20.50
N GLU A 423 -7.21 6.11 -21.16
CA GLU A 423 -6.75 5.05 -22.07
C GLU A 423 -6.10 3.94 -21.27
N GLU A 424 -6.65 2.72 -21.38
CA GLU A 424 -6.08 1.52 -20.76
C GLU A 424 -4.91 0.99 -21.61
N GLY A 425 -3.81 0.63 -20.97
CA GLY A 425 -2.68 0.03 -21.68
C GLY A 425 -1.33 0.17 -20.97
N VAL A 426 -0.30 -0.34 -21.65
CA VAL A 426 1.10 -0.21 -21.21
C VAL A 426 1.77 0.91 -22.00
N PHE A 427 2.27 1.91 -21.29
CA PHE A 427 2.89 3.10 -21.89
C PHE A 427 4.36 3.20 -21.49
N ASN A 428 5.19 3.70 -22.42
CA ASN A 428 6.55 4.06 -22.08
C ASN A 428 6.52 5.39 -21.32
N ILE A 429 7.29 5.46 -20.25
CA ILE A 429 7.47 6.66 -19.45
C ILE A 429 8.94 7.00 -19.31
N TRP A 430 9.22 8.30 -19.19
CA TRP A 430 10.56 8.86 -19.26
C TRP A 430 10.77 9.86 -18.14
N HIS A 431 12.01 9.97 -17.69
CA HIS A 431 12.42 11.09 -16.84
C HIS A 431 13.85 11.50 -17.09
N ILE A 432 14.17 12.73 -16.69
CA ILE A 432 15.49 13.33 -16.86
C ILE A 432 16.01 13.88 -15.55
N ALA A 433 17.32 13.77 -15.34
CA ALA A 433 18.04 14.48 -14.29
C ALA A 433 19.09 15.37 -14.93
N LEU A 434 19.21 16.62 -14.45
CA LEU A 434 20.14 17.59 -14.96
C LEU A 434 21.48 17.54 -14.17
N GLU A 435 22.52 18.09 -14.77
CA GLU A 435 23.83 18.21 -14.13
C GLU A 435 23.79 19.13 -12.92
N ASN A 436 24.36 18.68 -11.82
CA ASN A 436 24.60 19.47 -10.61
C ASN A 436 25.60 18.73 -9.72
N ASP A 437 26.47 19.47 -9.01
CA ASP A 437 27.35 18.93 -7.99
C ASP A 437 26.58 18.37 -6.78
N ASN A 438 25.39 18.94 -6.51
CA ASN A 438 24.47 18.40 -5.52
C ASN A 438 23.65 17.24 -6.13
N TYR A 439 23.96 16.02 -5.71
CA TYR A 439 23.35 14.77 -6.18
C TYR A 439 21.83 14.66 -5.93
N TYR A 440 21.31 15.50 -5.05
CA TYR A 440 19.88 15.55 -4.66
C TYR A 440 19.10 16.69 -5.34
N MET A 441 19.75 17.48 -6.22
CA MET A 441 19.15 18.65 -6.82
C MET A 441 18.05 18.30 -7.84
N ASN A 442 16.93 19.00 -7.73
CA ASN A 442 15.82 19.01 -8.69
C ASN A 442 15.67 20.44 -9.25
N TYR A 443 15.07 20.56 -10.43
CA TYR A 443 14.84 21.82 -11.11
C TYR A 443 13.40 21.93 -11.59
N GLY A 444 12.88 23.15 -11.66
CA GLY A 444 11.68 23.47 -12.44
C GLY A 444 12.03 23.56 -13.91
N ILE A 445 11.31 22.82 -14.76
CA ILE A 445 11.46 22.82 -16.23
C ILE A 445 10.09 22.96 -16.90
N TYR A 446 10.08 23.22 -18.20
CA TYR A 446 8.86 23.39 -18.98
C TYR A 446 8.59 22.15 -19.84
N ALA A 447 7.47 21.46 -19.54
CA ALA A 447 6.98 20.31 -20.29
C ALA A 447 5.65 20.67 -20.95
N ASN A 448 5.55 20.61 -22.28
CA ASN A 448 4.39 21.07 -23.07
C ASN A 448 3.87 22.46 -22.65
N GLY A 449 4.74 23.32 -22.11
CA GLY A 449 4.40 24.66 -21.58
C GLY A 449 4.18 24.70 -20.07
N LEU A 450 3.82 23.60 -19.41
CA LEU A 450 3.60 23.55 -17.96
C LEU A 450 4.91 23.49 -17.19
N LEU A 451 4.99 24.24 -16.10
CA LEU A 451 6.13 24.20 -15.18
C LEU A 451 6.01 22.98 -14.26
N VAL A 452 6.98 22.07 -14.37
CA VAL A 452 7.03 20.81 -13.64
C VAL A 452 8.44 20.54 -13.11
N GLU A 453 8.59 19.53 -12.28
CA GLU A 453 9.86 19.20 -11.64
C GLU A 453 10.67 18.17 -12.44
N THR A 454 12.02 18.28 -12.41
CA THR A 454 12.92 17.19 -12.79
C THR A 454 13.10 16.20 -11.63
N CYS A 455 13.70 15.06 -11.93
CA CYS A 455 14.20 14.12 -10.94
C CYS A 455 15.64 14.46 -10.53
N SER A 456 16.03 14.12 -9.30
CA SER A 456 17.43 14.18 -8.91
C SER A 456 18.23 13.02 -9.51
N GLN A 457 19.55 13.22 -9.67
CA GLN A 457 20.44 12.15 -10.12
C GLN A 457 20.37 10.90 -9.24
N ARG A 458 20.25 11.07 -7.91
CA ARG A 458 20.08 9.98 -6.95
C ARG A 458 18.86 9.14 -7.25
N ILE A 459 17.71 9.79 -7.46
CA ILE A 459 16.47 9.05 -7.71
C ILE A 459 16.61 8.22 -8.99
N LEU A 460 17.11 8.79 -10.08
CA LEU A 460 17.25 8.05 -11.33
C LEU A 460 18.25 6.90 -11.23
N LYS A 461 19.42 7.10 -10.59
CA LYS A 461 20.48 6.09 -10.51
C LYS A 461 20.19 4.97 -9.51
N GLU A 462 19.63 5.30 -8.34
CA GLU A 462 19.62 4.39 -7.20
C GLU A 462 18.22 3.88 -6.84
N LEU A 463 17.18 4.67 -7.10
CA LEU A 463 15.85 4.38 -6.57
C LEU A 463 14.80 4.09 -7.64
N SER A 464 15.08 4.46 -8.88
CA SER A 464 14.06 4.41 -9.93
C SER A 464 13.81 3.02 -10.52
N GLY A 465 14.83 2.17 -10.56
CA GLY A 465 14.77 0.92 -11.32
C GLY A 465 14.56 1.12 -12.83
N MET A 466 14.68 2.37 -13.34
CA MET A 466 14.56 2.68 -14.77
C MET A 466 15.78 2.20 -15.55
N ILE A 467 15.59 1.90 -16.82
CA ILE A 467 16.68 1.70 -17.77
C ILE A 467 17.28 3.07 -18.06
N LEU A 468 18.56 3.25 -17.76
CA LEU A 468 19.28 4.49 -18.02
C LEU A 468 19.78 4.49 -19.48
N ILE A 469 19.60 5.62 -20.15
CA ILE A 469 20.06 5.86 -21.52
C ILE A 469 21.27 6.79 -21.46
N GLU A 470 22.36 6.32 -22.02
CA GLU A 470 23.63 7.05 -22.14
C GLU A 470 23.63 8.04 -23.32
#